data_2edb45c806d2d7f6d7278be6bfc9b198
#
_entry.id   2edb45c806d2d7f6d7278be6bfc9b198
#
_cell.length_a   1.000
_cell.length_b   1.000
_cell.length_c   1.000
_cell.angle_alpha   90.00
_cell.angle_beta   90.00
_cell.angle_gamma   90.00
#
_symmetry.space_group_name_H-M   'P 1'
#
loop_
_entity.id
_entity.type
_entity.pdbx_description
1 polymer ?
#
loop_
_entity_poly.entity_id
_entity_poly.type
_entity_poly.pdbx_seq_one_letter_code
_entity_poly.pdbx_strand_id
1 'polypeptide(L)' 'MNVISIQSQVAYGHVGNSAAVFPMQMHGIDVVAVPTTLLSNRPGYPTVRGRVLDAALVADLLLGIEERGAVGAAQMILSG' A
#
# COMPACT_ATOMS: atom_id res chain seq x y z
N MET A 1 -15.99 6.82 -0.79
CA MET A 1 -15.60 5.40 -0.86
C MET A 1 -14.25 5.24 -0.18
N ASN A 2 -14.14 4.23 0.66
CA ASN A 2 -12.89 3.92 1.38
C ASN A 2 -12.28 2.64 0.84
N VAL A 3 -11.00 2.69 0.49
CA VAL A 3 -10.27 1.56 -0.09
C VAL A 3 -9.05 1.28 0.77
N ILE A 4 -8.82 0.01 1.08
CA ILE A 4 -7.55 -0.45 1.67
C ILE A 4 -6.74 -1.04 0.52
N SER A 5 -5.54 -0.51 0.29
CA SER A 5 -4.67 -0.95 -0.80
C SER A 5 -3.41 -1.59 -0.21
N ILE A 6 -3.29 -2.90 -0.36
CA ILE A 6 -2.18 -3.69 0.17
C ILE A 6 -1.28 -4.07 -0.99
N GLN A 7 -0.25 -3.28 -1.22
CA GLN A 7 0.63 -3.45 -2.38
C GLN A 7 2.05 -3.00 -2.04
N SER A 8 2.98 -3.27 -2.95
CA SER A 8 4.34 -2.77 -2.84
C SER A 8 4.38 -1.24 -2.97
N GLN A 9 5.45 -0.64 -2.49
CA GLN A 9 5.70 0.79 -2.61
C GLN A 9 7.15 1.01 -3.04
N VAL A 10 7.35 1.99 -3.93
CA VAL A 10 8.69 2.40 -4.36
C VAL A 10 8.90 3.87 -4.04
N ALA A 11 10.14 4.23 -3.71
CA ALA A 11 10.50 5.63 -3.46
C ALA A 11 10.62 6.39 -4.78
N TYR A 12 11.14 5.75 -5.82
CA TYR A 12 11.32 6.34 -7.14
C TYR A 12 10.47 5.57 -8.15
N GLY A 13 9.53 6.26 -8.78
CA GLY A 13 8.65 5.68 -9.78
C GLY A 13 7.24 5.43 -9.28
N HIS A 14 6.44 4.74 -10.10
CA HIS A 14 5.03 4.53 -9.88
C HIS A 14 4.63 3.08 -10.14
N VAL A 15 4.72 2.24 -9.11
CA VAL A 15 4.22 0.86 -9.14
C VAL A 15 3.52 0.57 -7.80
N GLY A 16 2.64 -0.42 -7.78
CA GLY A 16 1.89 -0.78 -6.59
C GLY A 16 1.16 0.42 -5.99
N ASN A 17 1.30 0.63 -4.69
CA ASN A 17 0.68 1.78 -4.00
C ASN A 17 1.18 3.12 -4.56
N SER A 18 2.42 3.20 -4.98
CA SER A 18 2.96 4.43 -5.57
C SER A 18 2.29 4.80 -6.90
N ALA A 19 1.68 3.84 -7.60
CA ALA A 19 0.90 4.08 -8.81
C ALA A 19 -0.58 4.25 -8.51
N ALA A 20 -1.13 3.51 -7.54
CA ALA A 20 -2.56 3.39 -7.34
C ALA A 20 -3.18 4.47 -6.45
N VAL A 21 -2.45 4.94 -5.42
CA VAL A 21 -3.03 5.79 -4.38
C VAL A 21 -3.45 7.16 -4.92
N PHE A 22 -2.56 7.85 -5.62
CA PHE A 22 -2.86 9.20 -6.07
C PHE A 22 -4.04 9.27 -7.04
N PRO A 23 -4.14 8.41 -8.08
CA PRO A 23 -5.31 8.43 -8.96
C PRO A 23 -6.63 8.19 -8.21
N MET A 24 -6.65 7.29 -7.23
CA MET A 24 -7.84 7.06 -6.42
C MET A 24 -8.21 8.30 -5.62
N GLN A 25 -7.23 8.95 -5.00
CA GLN A 25 -7.45 10.18 -4.23
C GLN A 25 -7.98 11.31 -5.11
N MET A 26 -7.51 11.40 -6.36
CA MET A 26 -8.01 12.39 -7.33
C MET A 26 -9.49 12.20 -7.66
N HIS A 27 -10.01 10.99 -7.48
CA HIS A 27 -11.43 10.69 -7.68
C HIS A 27 -12.24 10.76 -6.37
N GLY A 28 -11.66 11.33 -5.33
CA GLY A 28 -12.35 11.48 -4.04
C GLY A 28 -12.43 10.20 -3.22
N ILE A 29 -11.58 9.22 -3.50
CA ILE A 29 -11.53 7.97 -2.77
C ILE A 29 -10.53 8.09 -1.63
N ASP A 30 -10.96 7.77 -0.42
CA ASP A 30 -10.07 7.69 0.74
C ASP A 30 -9.30 6.37 0.70
N VAL A 31 -7.98 6.45 0.74
CA VAL A 31 -7.13 5.26 0.59
C VAL A 31 -6.30 5.05 1.85
N VAL A 32 -6.39 3.85 2.39
CA VAL A 32 -5.46 3.38 3.43
C VAL A 32 -4.42 2.51 2.71
N ALA A 33 -3.20 3.00 2.60
CA ALA A 33 -2.13 2.32 1.88
C ALA A 33 -1.28 1.50 2.86
N VAL A 34 -1.28 0.19 2.68
CA VAL A 34 -0.48 -0.73 3.49
C VAL A 34 0.63 -1.30 2.60
N PRO A 35 1.91 -1.00 2.88
CA PRO A 35 3.00 -1.53 2.06
C PRO A 35 3.30 -2.99 2.41
N THR A 36 3.57 -3.79 1.40
CA THR A 36 4.06 -5.17 1.58
C THR A 36 5.55 -5.26 1.31
N THR A 37 6.05 -4.36 0.49
CA THR A 37 7.44 -4.29 0.07
C THR A 37 7.80 -2.83 -0.09
N LEU A 38 8.96 -2.44 0.41
CA LEU A 38 9.44 -1.06 0.28
C LEU A 38 10.77 -1.11 -0.49
N LEU A 39 10.77 -0.53 -1.68
CA LEU A 39 11.90 -0.55 -2.60
C LEU A 39 12.30 0.86 -3.01
N SER A 40 13.58 1.01 -3.39
CA SER A 40 14.06 2.28 -3.94
C SER A 40 13.40 2.60 -5.29
N ASN A 41 13.16 1.58 -6.09
CA ASN A 41 12.62 1.70 -7.44
C ASN A 41 12.02 0.36 -7.86
N ARG A 42 11.35 0.34 -9.04
CA ARG A 42 10.79 -0.90 -9.56
C ARG A 42 11.88 -1.91 -9.95
N PRO A 43 11.60 -3.22 -9.90
CA PRO A 43 12.61 -4.25 -10.19
C PRO A 43 13.19 -4.26 -11.59
N GLY A 44 12.63 -3.52 -12.54
CA GLY A 44 13.14 -3.49 -13.92
C GLY A 44 14.44 -2.72 -14.11
N TYR A 45 14.90 -1.97 -13.11
CA TYR A 45 16.17 -1.25 -13.18
C TYR A 45 17.36 -2.17 -12.92
N PRO A 46 18.59 -1.79 -13.35
CA PRO A 46 19.79 -2.60 -13.11
C PRO A 46 20.06 -2.91 -11.65
N THR A 47 19.67 -2.01 -10.75
CA THR A 47 19.81 -2.22 -9.31
C THR A 47 18.51 -1.85 -8.60
N VAL A 48 18.20 -2.58 -7.53
CA VAL A 48 17.04 -2.31 -6.67
C VAL A 48 17.50 -2.51 -5.24
N ARG A 49 17.15 -1.55 -4.38
CA ARG A 49 17.41 -1.66 -2.95
C ARG A 49 16.10 -1.61 -2.19
N GLY A 50 16.08 -2.22 -1.04
CA GLY A 50 14.90 -2.30 -0.18
C GLY A 50 14.67 -3.73 0.26
N ARG A 51 13.47 -3.99 0.77
CA ARG A 51 13.14 -5.33 1.26
C ARG A 51 11.66 -5.54 1.34
N VAL A 52 11.26 -6.80 1.41
CA VAL A 52 9.90 -7.20 1.75
C VAL A 52 9.70 -6.95 3.25
N LEU A 53 8.56 -6.36 3.61
CA LEU A 53 8.20 -6.20 5.01
C LEU A 53 7.81 -7.57 5.56
N ASP A 54 8.22 -7.86 6.80
CA ASP A 54 7.88 -9.17 7.37
C ASP A 54 6.38 -9.27 7.67
N ALA A 55 5.88 -10.49 7.72
CA ALA A 55 4.46 -10.76 7.90
C ALA A 55 3.93 -10.20 9.23
N ALA A 56 4.74 -10.21 10.28
CA ALA A 56 4.34 -9.69 11.58
C ALA A 56 4.13 -8.18 11.53
N LEU A 57 4.98 -7.45 10.82
CA LEU A 57 4.82 -6.00 10.66
C LEU A 57 3.56 -5.67 9.86
N VAL A 58 3.32 -6.37 8.75
CA VAL A 58 2.12 -6.15 7.95
C VAL A 58 0.87 -6.45 8.77
N ALA A 59 0.88 -7.53 9.55
CA ALA A 59 -0.21 -7.87 10.45
C ALA A 59 -0.45 -6.79 11.50
N ASP A 60 0.61 -6.22 12.07
CA ASP A 60 0.50 -5.13 13.03
C ASP A 60 -0.10 -3.86 12.40
N LEU A 61 0.29 -3.53 11.17
CA LEU A 61 -0.29 -2.39 10.45
C LEU A 61 -1.78 -2.60 10.22
N LEU A 62 -2.17 -3.80 9.78
CA LEU A 62 -3.58 -4.13 9.57
C LEU A 62 -4.38 -4.08 10.87
N LEU A 63 -3.81 -4.60 11.96
CA LEU A 63 -4.45 -4.53 13.26
C LEU A 63 -4.64 -3.08 13.72
N GLY A 64 -3.62 -2.24 13.52
CA GLY A 64 -3.70 -0.84 13.88
C GLY A 64 -4.79 -0.08 13.13
N ILE A 65 -4.95 -0.33 11.82
CA ILE A 65 -6.02 0.30 11.05
C ILE A 65 -7.39 -0.27 11.40
N GLU A 66 -7.48 -1.54 11.77
CA GLU A 66 -8.71 -2.14 12.28
C GLU A 66 -9.16 -1.45 13.56
N GLU A 67 -8.22 -1.19 14.46
CA GLU A 67 -8.51 -0.49 15.72
C GLU A 67 -9.01 0.94 15.50
N ARG A 68 -8.68 1.55 14.36
CA ARG A 68 -9.24 2.86 13.96
C ARG A 68 -10.59 2.75 13.27
N GLY A 69 -11.11 1.54 13.07
CA GLY A 69 -12.37 1.31 12.37
C GLY A 69 -12.25 1.33 10.85
N ALA A 70 -11.04 1.45 10.32
CA ALA A 70 -10.84 1.58 8.87
C ALA A 70 -11.23 0.32 8.10
N VAL A 71 -11.02 -0.87 8.69
CA VAL A 71 -11.38 -2.12 8.03
C VAL A 71 -12.89 -2.24 7.90
N GLY A 72 -13.64 -1.92 8.96
CA GLY A 72 -15.10 -1.96 8.93
C GLY A 72 -15.70 -0.91 8.00
N ALA A 73 -15.01 0.20 7.78
CA ALA A 73 -15.46 1.27 6.89
C ALA A 73 -15.04 1.03 5.43
N ALA A 74 -14.15 0.08 5.18
CA ALA A 74 -13.66 -0.17 3.83
C ALA A 74 -14.72 -0.81 2.95
N GLN A 75 -14.87 -0.29 1.74
CA GLN A 75 -15.79 -0.80 0.73
C GLN A 75 -15.08 -1.71 -0.26
N MET A 76 -13.75 -1.66 -0.31
CA MET A 76 -12.94 -2.47 -1.21
C MET A 76 -11.55 -2.67 -0.62
N ILE A 77 -10.98 -3.84 -0.84
CA ILE A 77 -9.60 -4.15 -0.51
C ILE A 77 -8.90 -4.54 -1.81
N LEU A 78 -7.86 -3.82 -2.16
CA LEU A 78 -7.00 -4.15 -3.30
C LEU A 78 -5.75 -4.84 -2.77
N SER A 79 -5.36 -5.92 -3.41
CA SER A 79 -4.17 -6.69 -3.06
C SER A 79 -3.39 -7.02 -4.31
N GLY A 80 -2.11 -6.74 -4.30
CA GLY A 80 -1.25 -6.99 -5.45
C GLY A 80 0.21 -7.17 -5.09
#